data_480b6a17b59af43f624076056fda7c66
#
_entry.id   480b6a17b59af43f624076056fda7c66
#
_cell.length_a   1.000
_cell.length_b   1.000
_cell.length_c   1.000
_cell.angle_alpha   90.00
_cell.angle_beta   90.00
_cell.angle_gamma   90.00
#
_symmetry.space_group_name_H-M   'P 1'
#
loop_
_entity.id
_entity.type
_entity.pdbx_description
1 polymer ?
#
loop_
_entity_poly.entity_id
_entity_poly.type
_entity_poly.pdbx_seq_one_letter_code
_entity_poly.pdbx_strand_id
1 'polypeptide(L)'
;PGVKLPDFSQFGEVKREAMSRMMFATANNMQRSWLNVPHVTQFEDADITDMEDFRKAQKAAGEKKGVKMTPLPFLLKACATALAELPQFNVSLDMERKEVVRKKYIHIGIAVDTPNGLMVPVIKDVDKKGLWELAAESAELAQKARDKQLKPAEMQGACFTITSLGGIGGTAFTPIVNTPEVAILGVSKAAMKPVWDGKEFQPRLMLPLSLSYDHRAVNGADAARFTTVLSQLLGDIRSLLL
;
A
#
# COMPACT_ATOMS: atom_id res chain seq x y z
N PRO A 1 -6.44 -10.38 26.34
CA PRO A 1 -7.58 -9.96 27.18
C PRO A 1 -8.05 -8.57 26.77
N GLY A 2 -9.34 -8.42 26.50
CA GLY A 2 -9.93 -7.14 26.11
C GLY A 2 -9.97 -6.13 27.27
N VAL A 3 -10.20 -4.89 26.96
CA VAL A 3 -10.42 -3.81 27.94
C VAL A 3 -11.84 -3.95 28.51
N LYS A 4 -11.95 -3.98 29.85
CA LYS A 4 -13.26 -3.96 30.50
C LYS A 4 -13.84 -2.54 30.40
N LEU A 5 -15.01 -2.43 29.79
CA LEU A 5 -15.67 -1.14 29.61
C LEU A 5 -16.50 -0.76 30.84
N PRO A 6 -16.49 0.51 31.25
CA PRO A 6 -17.44 1.03 32.21
C PRO A 6 -18.86 1.13 31.63
N ASP A 7 -19.85 1.36 32.48
CA ASP A 7 -21.18 1.70 32.03
C ASP A 7 -21.23 3.19 31.64
N PHE A 8 -21.13 3.46 30.36
CA PHE A 8 -21.11 4.82 29.82
C PHE A 8 -22.44 5.58 30.00
N SER A 9 -23.55 4.87 30.27
CA SER A 9 -24.84 5.49 30.49
C SER A 9 -24.88 6.37 31.74
N GLN A 10 -23.90 6.16 32.64
CA GLN A 10 -23.71 7.00 33.83
C GLN A 10 -23.25 8.42 33.49
N PHE A 11 -22.69 8.65 32.30
CA PHE A 11 -22.10 9.93 31.90
C PHE A 11 -22.94 10.70 30.88
N GLY A 12 -23.92 10.04 30.24
CA GLY A 12 -24.78 10.63 29.23
C GLY A 12 -25.55 9.59 28.45
N GLU A 13 -26.32 10.04 27.48
CA GLU A 13 -27.05 9.15 26.59
C GLU A 13 -26.08 8.36 25.72
N VAL A 14 -26.29 7.06 25.59
CA VAL A 14 -25.52 6.16 24.75
C VAL A 14 -26.43 5.35 23.84
N LYS A 15 -25.93 5.03 22.64
CA LYS A 15 -26.57 4.11 21.70
C LYS A 15 -25.68 2.89 21.54
N ARG A 16 -26.24 1.69 21.66
CA ARG A 16 -25.53 0.43 21.39
C ARG A 16 -25.97 -0.11 20.05
N GLU A 17 -25.00 -0.36 19.19
CA GLU A 17 -25.21 -0.95 17.86
C GLU A 17 -24.36 -2.20 17.70
N ALA A 18 -24.90 -3.20 17.01
CA ALA A 18 -24.13 -4.40 16.66
C ALA A 18 -23.10 -4.08 15.60
N MET A 19 -21.89 -4.62 15.75
CA MET A 19 -20.86 -4.52 14.70
C MET A 19 -21.31 -5.31 13.46
N SER A 20 -21.04 -4.76 12.28
CA SER A 20 -21.15 -5.56 11.06
C SER A 20 -20.10 -6.68 11.05
N ARG A 21 -20.33 -7.71 10.26
CA ARG A 21 -19.37 -8.82 10.08
C ARG A 21 -18.01 -8.30 9.61
N MET A 22 -18.01 -7.35 8.69
CA MET A 22 -16.77 -6.75 8.16
C MET A 22 -16.02 -5.98 9.26
N MET A 23 -16.74 -5.18 10.04
CA MET A 23 -16.13 -4.41 11.14
C MET A 23 -15.51 -5.35 12.19
N PHE A 24 -16.20 -6.43 12.55
CA PHE A 24 -15.69 -7.40 13.51
C PHE A 24 -14.46 -8.15 12.97
N ALA A 25 -14.50 -8.57 11.71
CA ALA A 25 -13.37 -9.23 11.05
C ALA A 25 -12.14 -8.31 10.96
N THR A 26 -12.34 -7.05 10.60
CA THR A 26 -11.26 -6.04 10.55
C THR A 26 -10.65 -5.81 11.93
N ALA A 27 -11.47 -5.67 12.96
CA ALA A 27 -10.98 -5.49 14.34
C ALA A 27 -10.11 -6.67 14.78
N ASN A 28 -10.55 -7.89 14.52
CA ASN A 28 -9.79 -9.10 14.85
C ASN A 28 -8.49 -9.21 14.05
N ASN A 29 -8.52 -8.92 12.76
CA ASN A 29 -7.35 -8.96 11.91
C ASN A 29 -6.30 -7.91 12.32
N MET A 30 -6.72 -6.69 12.62
CA MET A 30 -5.82 -5.63 13.05
C MET A 30 -5.20 -5.94 14.41
N GLN A 31 -5.99 -6.41 15.36
CA GLN A 31 -5.47 -6.81 16.66
C GLN A 31 -4.49 -7.98 16.56
N ARG A 32 -4.80 -8.98 15.76
CA ARG A 32 -3.90 -10.13 15.52
C ARG A 32 -2.57 -9.68 14.91
N SER A 33 -2.60 -8.80 13.91
CA SER A 33 -1.39 -8.24 13.30
C SER A 33 -0.57 -7.45 14.32
N TRP A 34 -1.22 -6.59 15.07
CA TRP A 34 -0.55 -5.76 16.09
C TRP A 34 0.11 -6.60 17.18
N LEU A 35 -0.54 -7.66 17.65
CA LEU A 35 0.00 -8.53 18.71
C LEU A 35 1.15 -9.43 18.25
N ASN A 36 1.20 -9.79 16.98
CA ASN A 36 2.14 -10.79 16.48
C ASN A 36 3.30 -10.20 15.69
N VAL A 37 3.20 -8.96 15.25
CA VAL A 37 4.22 -8.32 14.41
C VAL A 37 4.93 -7.21 15.18
N PRO A 38 6.24 -7.32 15.43
CA PRO A 38 7.03 -6.20 15.93
C PRO A 38 7.26 -5.20 14.78
N HIS A 39 6.37 -4.22 14.66
CA HIS A 39 6.40 -3.22 13.59
C HIS A 39 7.53 -2.21 13.76
N VAL A 40 8.19 -1.91 12.65
CA VAL A 40 9.00 -0.71 12.47
C VAL A 40 8.55 -0.03 11.18
N THR A 41 8.63 1.29 11.11
CA THR A 41 8.25 2.04 9.93
C THR A 41 9.44 2.86 9.44
N GLN A 42 9.77 2.73 8.16
CA GLN A 42 10.78 3.51 7.45
C GLN A 42 10.09 4.54 6.58
N PHE A 43 10.50 5.79 6.69
CA PHE A 43 9.96 6.91 5.90
C PHE A 43 10.93 7.32 4.80
N GLU A 44 10.39 7.71 3.65
CA GLU A 44 11.15 8.24 2.51
C GLU A 44 10.28 9.21 1.71
N ASP A 45 10.89 10.23 1.13
CA ASP A 45 10.24 11.11 0.16
C ASP A 45 10.71 10.74 -1.25
N ALA A 46 9.78 10.51 -2.17
CA ALA A 46 10.08 10.29 -3.58
C ALA A 46 9.73 11.52 -4.42
N ASP A 47 10.68 11.98 -5.22
CA ASP A 47 10.42 13.05 -6.19
C ASP A 47 9.66 12.50 -7.39
N ILE A 48 8.37 12.80 -7.46
CA ILE A 48 7.47 12.33 -8.53
C ILE A 48 7.14 13.42 -9.56
N THR A 49 7.89 14.50 -9.62
CA THR A 49 7.63 15.62 -10.52
C THR A 49 7.54 15.14 -11.98
N ASP A 50 8.54 14.41 -12.45
CA ASP A 50 8.58 13.93 -13.84
C ASP A 50 7.57 12.80 -14.08
N MET A 51 7.35 11.92 -13.10
CA MET A 51 6.31 10.89 -13.17
C MET A 51 4.91 11.52 -13.36
N GLU A 52 4.59 12.56 -12.61
CA GLU A 52 3.31 13.25 -12.70
C GLU A 52 3.13 13.97 -14.05
N ASP A 53 4.19 14.58 -14.57
CA ASP A 53 4.15 15.17 -15.92
C ASP A 53 3.86 14.12 -16.99
N PHE A 54 4.53 12.98 -16.92
CA PHE A 54 4.29 11.84 -17.80
C PHE A 54 2.85 11.31 -17.68
N ARG A 55 2.39 11.11 -16.44
CA ARG A 55 1.03 10.61 -16.18
C ARG A 55 -0.04 11.53 -16.75
N LYS A 56 0.08 12.83 -16.52
CA LYS A 56 -0.86 13.83 -17.03
C LYS A 56 -0.88 13.87 -18.57
N ALA A 57 0.27 13.66 -19.20
CA ALA A 57 0.38 13.60 -20.66
C ALA A 57 -0.36 12.40 -21.26
N GLN A 58 -0.72 11.39 -20.47
CA GLN A 58 -1.44 10.20 -20.94
C GLN A 58 -2.97 10.39 -21.02
N LYS A 59 -3.49 11.57 -20.71
CA LYS A 59 -4.95 11.81 -20.65
C LYS A 59 -5.66 11.45 -21.95
N ALA A 60 -5.17 11.94 -23.10
CA ALA A 60 -5.78 11.67 -24.40
C ALA A 60 -5.72 10.17 -24.77
N ALA A 61 -4.58 9.51 -24.50
CA ALA A 61 -4.46 8.07 -24.71
C ALA A 61 -5.41 7.28 -23.82
N GLY A 62 -5.58 7.71 -22.57
CA GLY A 62 -6.51 7.10 -21.62
C GLY A 62 -7.97 7.23 -22.04
N GLU A 63 -8.37 8.39 -22.55
CA GLU A 63 -9.71 8.60 -23.07
C GLU A 63 -10.04 7.65 -24.25
N LYS A 64 -9.08 7.45 -25.14
CA LYS A 64 -9.24 6.48 -26.25
C LYS A 64 -9.36 5.03 -25.77
N LYS A 65 -8.70 4.69 -24.68
CA LYS A 65 -8.72 3.34 -24.07
C LYS A 65 -9.89 3.15 -23.09
N GLY A 66 -10.57 4.22 -22.70
CA GLY A 66 -11.57 4.18 -21.63
C GLY A 66 -10.97 3.91 -20.25
N VAL A 67 -9.71 4.26 -20.04
CA VAL A 67 -8.96 4.00 -18.79
C VAL A 67 -8.24 5.27 -18.37
N LYS A 68 -8.38 5.63 -17.08
CA LYS A 68 -7.66 6.76 -16.50
C LYS A 68 -6.33 6.28 -15.92
N MET A 69 -5.22 6.92 -16.32
CA MET A 69 -3.92 6.69 -15.70
C MET A 69 -3.81 7.49 -14.41
N THR A 70 -3.86 6.79 -13.27
CA THR A 70 -3.64 7.34 -11.93
C THR A 70 -2.19 7.09 -11.48
N PRO A 71 -1.74 7.62 -10.34
CA PRO A 71 -0.42 7.29 -9.78
C PRO A 71 -0.25 5.82 -9.38
N LEU A 72 -1.34 5.12 -9.07
CA LEU A 72 -1.29 3.76 -8.53
C LEU A 72 -0.57 2.74 -9.42
N PRO A 73 -0.75 2.70 -10.75
CA PRO A 73 -0.01 1.77 -11.60
C PRO A 73 1.51 1.92 -11.50
N PHE A 74 2.01 3.15 -11.34
CA PHE A 74 3.45 3.40 -11.16
C PHE A 74 3.93 2.87 -9.81
N LEU A 75 3.15 3.06 -8.76
CA LEU A 75 3.43 2.51 -7.42
C LEU A 75 3.42 0.98 -7.44
N LEU A 76 2.47 0.37 -8.12
CA LEU A 76 2.39 -1.08 -8.29
C LEU A 76 3.64 -1.65 -8.99
N LYS A 77 4.04 -1.04 -10.10
CA LYS A 77 5.25 -1.48 -10.83
C LYS A 77 6.52 -1.27 -10.02
N ALA A 78 6.64 -0.13 -9.36
CA ALA A 78 7.80 0.15 -8.52
C ALA A 78 7.89 -0.84 -7.35
N CYS A 79 6.78 -1.14 -6.68
CA CYS A 79 6.74 -2.14 -5.60
C CYS A 79 7.06 -3.54 -6.11
N ALA A 80 6.52 -3.92 -7.28
CA ALA A 80 6.82 -5.23 -7.87
C ALA A 80 8.31 -5.37 -8.20
N THR A 81 8.93 -4.34 -8.74
CA THR A 81 10.37 -4.31 -9.02
C THR A 81 11.19 -4.41 -7.73
N ALA A 82 10.82 -3.64 -6.70
CA ALA A 82 11.49 -3.69 -5.41
C ALA A 82 11.37 -5.07 -4.74
N LEU A 83 10.20 -5.71 -4.83
CA LEU A 83 9.99 -7.07 -4.32
C LEU A 83 10.82 -8.12 -5.07
N ALA A 84 11.07 -7.94 -6.36
CA ALA A 84 11.93 -8.80 -7.15
C ALA A 84 13.42 -8.61 -6.80
N GLU A 85 13.86 -7.37 -6.59
CA GLU A 85 15.24 -7.04 -6.23
C GLU A 85 15.57 -7.39 -4.77
N LEU A 86 14.58 -7.30 -3.87
CA LEU A 86 14.70 -7.54 -2.44
C LEU A 86 13.72 -8.64 -2.01
N PRO A 87 13.96 -9.91 -2.42
CA PRO A 87 13.00 -10.99 -2.23
C PRO A 87 12.75 -11.37 -0.77
N GLN A 88 13.57 -10.89 0.17
CA GLN A 88 13.31 -11.04 1.60
C GLN A 88 12.03 -10.33 2.09
N PHE A 89 11.48 -9.40 1.29
CA PHE A 89 10.17 -8.80 1.55
C PHE A 89 9.01 -9.63 1.01
N ASN A 90 9.27 -10.57 0.10
CA ASN A 90 8.23 -11.38 -0.54
C ASN A 90 8.08 -12.75 0.13
N VAL A 91 7.86 -12.72 1.43
CA VAL A 91 7.83 -13.90 2.29
C VAL A 91 6.67 -13.87 3.29
N SER A 92 6.40 -15.02 3.88
CA SER A 92 5.66 -15.14 5.14
C SER A 92 6.47 -16.01 6.11
N LEU A 93 6.30 -15.77 7.41
CA LEU A 93 6.99 -16.53 8.45
C LEU A 93 6.07 -17.62 8.99
N ASP A 94 6.51 -18.86 8.92
CA ASP A 94 5.89 -19.99 9.62
C ASP A 94 6.67 -20.23 10.92
N MET A 95 6.22 -19.60 11.99
CA MET A 95 6.91 -19.69 13.30
C MET A 95 6.77 -21.06 13.94
N GLU A 96 5.71 -21.79 13.65
CA GLU A 96 5.47 -23.14 14.16
C GLU A 96 6.48 -24.12 13.56
N ARG A 97 6.67 -24.08 12.24
CA ARG A 97 7.62 -24.92 11.52
C ARG A 97 9.04 -24.37 11.50
N LYS A 98 9.23 -23.13 11.95
CA LYS A 98 10.51 -22.40 11.87
C LYS A 98 11.01 -22.27 10.44
N GLU A 99 10.10 -21.95 9.53
CA GLU A 99 10.37 -21.83 8.10
C GLU A 99 10.03 -20.41 7.58
N VAL A 100 10.75 -20.01 6.54
CA VAL A 100 10.43 -18.83 5.73
C VAL A 100 9.79 -19.32 4.44
N VAL A 101 8.55 -18.91 4.20
CA VAL A 101 7.83 -19.23 2.96
C VAL A 101 8.14 -18.15 1.92
N ARG A 102 8.98 -18.47 0.93
CA ARG A 102 9.33 -17.55 -0.16
C ARG A 102 8.36 -17.72 -1.31
N LYS A 103 7.69 -16.64 -1.66
CA LYS A 103 6.72 -16.64 -2.75
C LYS A 103 7.41 -16.39 -4.09
N LYS A 104 7.08 -17.17 -5.10
CA LYS A 104 7.64 -17.05 -6.46
C LYS A 104 6.73 -16.27 -7.40
N TYR A 105 5.72 -15.60 -6.84
CA TYR A 105 4.77 -14.75 -7.52
C TYR A 105 4.75 -13.38 -6.83
N ILE A 106 4.31 -12.35 -7.54
CA ILE A 106 4.21 -10.98 -7.02
C ILE A 106 2.77 -10.50 -7.21
N HIS A 107 1.98 -10.67 -6.16
CA HIS A 107 0.59 -10.21 -6.06
C HIS A 107 0.53 -9.09 -5.04
N ILE A 108 -0.13 -7.99 -5.38
CA ILE A 108 -0.17 -6.80 -4.52
C ILE A 108 -1.61 -6.45 -4.21
N GLY A 109 -1.91 -6.36 -2.91
CA GLY A 109 -3.17 -5.85 -2.41
C GLY A 109 -3.20 -4.33 -2.47
N ILE A 110 -4.34 -3.78 -2.82
CA ILE A 110 -4.61 -2.34 -2.78
C ILE A 110 -5.74 -2.06 -1.79
N ALA A 111 -5.48 -1.22 -0.80
CA ALA A 111 -6.49 -0.83 0.16
C ALA A 111 -7.49 0.14 -0.50
N VAL A 112 -8.76 -0.19 -0.44
CA VAL A 112 -9.85 0.61 -0.99
C VAL A 112 -10.80 0.99 0.12
N ASP A 113 -10.98 2.29 0.35
CA ASP A 113 -11.99 2.81 1.27
C ASP A 113 -13.37 2.69 0.62
N THR A 114 -14.30 2.08 1.36
CA THR A 114 -15.68 1.88 0.93
C THR A 114 -16.65 2.36 2.00
N PRO A 115 -17.92 2.65 1.67
CA PRO A 115 -18.92 3.01 2.67
C PRO A 115 -19.11 1.97 3.78
N ASN A 116 -18.71 0.72 3.55
CA ASN A 116 -18.86 -0.39 4.49
C ASN A 116 -17.55 -0.73 5.22
N GLY A 117 -16.48 0.02 5.01
CA GLY A 117 -15.16 -0.19 5.57
C GLY A 117 -14.07 -0.41 4.53
N LEU A 118 -12.88 -0.69 4.99
CA LEU A 118 -11.71 -0.92 4.14
C LEU A 118 -11.73 -2.33 3.56
N MET A 119 -11.55 -2.43 2.25
CA MET A 119 -11.37 -3.69 1.53
C MET A 119 -10.02 -3.70 0.83
N VAL A 120 -9.43 -4.90 0.66
CA VAL A 120 -8.11 -5.05 0.03
C VAL A 120 -8.20 -6.06 -1.12
N PRO A 121 -8.66 -5.65 -2.30
CA PRO A 121 -8.55 -6.47 -3.49
C PRO A 121 -7.09 -6.68 -3.89
N VAL A 122 -6.80 -7.79 -4.55
CA VAL A 122 -5.44 -8.22 -4.89
C VAL A 122 -5.26 -8.27 -6.40
N ILE A 123 -4.25 -7.56 -6.89
CA ILE A 123 -3.83 -7.64 -8.29
C ILE A 123 -2.79 -8.74 -8.41
N LYS A 124 -3.06 -9.74 -9.24
CA LYS A 124 -2.18 -10.87 -9.47
C LYS A 124 -1.09 -10.53 -10.49
N ASP A 125 0.09 -11.14 -10.36
CA ASP A 125 1.18 -11.06 -11.32
C ASP A 125 1.51 -9.62 -11.77
N VAL A 126 1.67 -8.72 -10.81
CA VAL A 126 1.93 -7.29 -11.08
C VAL A 126 3.20 -7.08 -11.89
N ASP A 127 4.23 -7.90 -11.65
CA ASP A 127 5.50 -7.88 -12.38
C ASP A 127 5.36 -8.18 -13.88
N LYS A 128 4.31 -8.92 -14.27
CA LYS A 128 4.02 -9.33 -15.65
C LYS A 128 3.09 -8.40 -16.42
N LYS A 129 2.59 -7.34 -15.78
CA LYS A 129 1.58 -6.43 -16.34
C LYS A 129 2.16 -5.06 -16.63
N GLY A 130 1.71 -4.45 -17.71
CA GLY A 130 2.05 -3.07 -18.07
C GLY A 130 1.17 -2.05 -17.33
N LEU A 131 1.55 -0.77 -17.43
CA LEU A 131 0.87 0.32 -16.74
C LEU A 131 -0.62 0.44 -17.11
N TRP A 132 -0.97 0.29 -18.38
CA TRP A 132 -2.38 0.37 -18.83
C TRP A 132 -3.22 -0.79 -18.31
N GLU A 133 -2.67 -1.98 -18.31
CA GLU A 133 -3.34 -3.16 -17.76
C GLU A 133 -3.57 -3.02 -16.24
N LEU A 134 -2.55 -2.54 -15.52
CA LEU A 134 -2.66 -2.26 -14.09
C LEU A 134 -3.65 -1.14 -13.79
N ALA A 135 -3.67 -0.09 -14.63
CA ALA A 135 -4.64 0.99 -14.51
C ALA A 135 -6.09 0.50 -14.66
N ALA A 136 -6.35 -0.33 -15.67
CA ALA A 136 -7.68 -0.90 -15.90
C ALA A 136 -8.10 -1.85 -14.78
N GLU A 137 -7.23 -2.76 -14.39
CA GLU A 137 -7.53 -3.78 -13.38
C GLU A 137 -7.72 -3.17 -11.98
N SER A 138 -6.89 -2.21 -11.59
CA SER A 138 -7.03 -1.54 -10.30
C SER A 138 -8.32 -0.73 -10.22
N ALA A 139 -8.72 -0.05 -11.30
CA ALA A 139 -9.98 0.68 -11.36
C ALA A 139 -11.19 -0.26 -11.27
N GLU A 140 -11.15 -1.39 -11.96
CA GLU A 140 -12.22 -2.41 -11.92
C GLU A 140 -12.38 -2.99 -10.52
N LEU A 141 -11.27 -3.41 -9.90
CA LEU A 141 -11.30 -3.97 -8.55
C LEU A 141 -11.76 -2.96 -7.50
N ALA A 142 -11.33 -1.71 -7.61
CA ALA A 142 -11.78 -0.64 -6.72
C ALA A 142 -13.29 -0.39 -6.86
N GLN A 143 -13.83 -0.41 -8.07
CA GLN A 143 -15.27 -0.28 -8.30
C GLN A 143 -16.05 -1.46 -7.74
N LYS A 144 -15.59 -2.68 -7.97
CA LYS A 144 -16.17 -3.89 -7.37
C LYS A 144 -16.17 -3.83 -5.84
N ALA A 145 -15.10 -3.31 -5.24
CA ALA A 145 -15.03 -3.12 -3.79
C ALA A 145 -16.15 -2.18 -3.28
N ARG A 146 -16.32 -1.04 -3.93
CA ARG A 146 -17.37 -0.07 -3.59
C ARG A 146 -18.77 -0.62 -3.81
N ASP A 147 -18.97 -1.43 -4.84
CA ASP A 147 -20.26 -2.03 -5.21
C ASP A 147 -20.55 -3.36 -4.47
N LYS A 148 -19.69 -3.77 -3.54
CA LYS A 148 -19.79 -5.03 -2.80
C LYS A 148 -19.82 -6.27 -3.70
N GLN A 149 -19.10 -6.23 -4.83
CA GLN A 149 -19.08 -7.30 -5.84
C GLN A 149 -17.76 -8.08 -5.89
N LEU A 150 -16.84 -7.80 -4.96
CA LEU A 150 -15.59 -8.57 -4.87
C LEU A 150 -15.87 -10.00 -4.47
N LYS A 151 -15.29 -10.92 -5.23
CA LYS A 151 -15.28 -12.35 -4.91
C LYS A 151 -14.17 -12.66 -3.89
N PRO A 152 -14.31 -13.68 -3.04
CA PRO A 152 -13.28 -14.06 -2.08
C PRO A 152 -11.90 -14.29 -2.72
N ALA A 153 -11.85 -14.90 -3.90
CA ALA A 153 -10.59 -15.13 -4.63
C ALA A 153 -9.89 -13.83 -5.06
N GLU A 154 -10.63 -12.74 -5.22
CA GLU A 154 -10.08 -11.42 -5.57
C GLU A 154 -9.48 -10.69 -4.37
N MET A 155 -9.62 -11.22 -3.16
CA MET A 155 -9.10 -10.65 -1.91
C MET A 155 -8.04 -11.54 -1.25
N GLN A 156 -7.50 -12.52 -1.97
CA GLN A 156 -6.56 -13.52 -1.44
C GLN A 156 -5.25 -13.55 -2.22
N GLY A 157 -4.20 -13.96 -1.54
CA GLY A 157 -2.92 -14.24 -2.16
C GLY A 157 -1.97 -13.06 -2.28
N ALA A 158 -2.24 -11.94 -1.62
CA ALA A 158 -1.32 -10.81 -1.64
C ALA A 158 0.02 -11.14 -0.97
N CYS A 159 1.10 -10.68 -1.59
CA CYS A 159 2.45 -10.72 -1.04
C CYS A 159 2.78 -9.45 -0.26
N PHE A 160 2.13 -8.36 -0.59
CA PHE A 160 2.42 -7.00 -0.15
C PHE A 160 1.16 -6.15 -0.34
N THR A 161 0.98 -5.11 0.44
CA THR A 161 -0.19 -4.23 0.34
C THR A 161 0.25 -2.77 0.20
N ILE A 162 -0.45 -2.02 -0.66
CA ILE A 162 -0.34 -0.56 -0.77
C ILE A 162 -1.61 0.06 -0.22
N THR A 163 -1.44 1.02 0.69
CA THR A 163 -2.53 1.83 1.24
C THR A 163 -2.25 3.30 1.02
N SER A 164 -3.16 4.02 0.37
CA SER A 164 -2.98 5.43 0.02
C SER A 164 -4.02 6.30 0.70
N LEU A 165 -3.53 7.32 1.40
CA LEU A 165 -4.32 8.41 1.96
C LEU A 165 -4.06 9.74 1.21
N GLY A 166 -3.38 9.68 0.08
CA GLY A 166 -2.95 10.85 -0.70
C GLY A 166 -4.09 11.73 -1.21
N GLY A 167 -5.28 11.16 -1.40
CA GLY A 167 -6.47 11.91 -1.77
C GLY A 167 -7.19 12.61 -0.61
N ILE A 168 -6.79 12.35 0.63
CA ILE A 168 -7.47 12.85 1.83
C ILE A 168 -6.61 13.89 2.55
N GLY A 169 -5.39 13.53 2.95
CA GLY A 169 -4.50 14.41 3.70
C GLY A 169 -3.50 13.65 4.55
N GLY A 170 -2.83 14.39 5.44
CA GLY A 170 -1.77 13.86 6.30
C GLY A 170 -0.40 13.95 5.65
N THR A 171 0.66 13.95 6.48
CA THR A 171 2.05 14.05 6.02
C THR A 171 2.78 12.72 6.08
N ALA A 172 2.38 11.82 6.98
CA ALA A 172 2.91 10.48 7.15
C ALA A 172 1.95 9.67 8.03
N PHE A 173 2.05 8.37 8.01
CA PHE A 173 1.36 7.48 8.94
C PHE A 173 2.12 6.16 9.05
N THR A 174 1.77 5.35 10.04
CA THR A 174 2.39 4.06 10.31
C THR A 174 1.36 2.94 10.05
N PRO A 175 1.27 2.42 8.82
CA PRO A 175 0.29 1.39 8.50
C PRO A 175 0.59 0.09 9.24
N ILE A 176 -0.45 -0.63 9.59
CA ILE A 176 -0.33 -1.97 10.21
C ILE A 176 -0.16 -3.02 9.11
N VAL A 177 0.86 -3.86 9.25
CA VAL A 177 1.13 -4.97 8.33
C VAL A 177 -0.07 -5.91 8.28
N ASN A 178 -0.49 -6.26 7.07
CA ASN A 178 -1.60 -7.19 6.83
C ASN A 178 -1.07 -8.64 6.83
N THR A 179 -0.99 -9.22 8.03
CA THR A 179 -0.49 -10.61 8.15
C THR A 179 -1.32 -11.59 7.30
N PRO A 180 -0.69 -12.60 6.68
CA PRO A 180 0.68 -13.11 6.86
C PRO A 180 1.76 -12.42 5.99
N GLU A 181 1.47 -11.29 5.35
CA GLU A 181 2.47 -10.45 4.70
C GLU A 181 3.45 -9.89 5.73
N VAL A 182 4.63 -9.46 5.30
CA VAL A 182 5.65 -8.90 6.20
C VAL A 182 5.90 -7.41 5.99
N ALA A 183 5.23 -6.79 5.03
CA ALA A 183 5.38 -5.35 4.79
C ALA A 183 4.14 -4.75 4.13
N ILE A 184 3.99 -3.44 4.33
CA ILE A 184 2.93 -2.62 3.75
C ILE A 184 3.48 -1.25 3.43
N LEU A 185 3.11 -0.69 2.28
CA LEU A 185 3.47 0.67 1.89
C LEU A 185 2.30 1.61 2.11
N GLY A 186 2.51 2.61 2.96
CA GLY A 186 1.62 3.76 3.10
C GLY A 186 2.07 4.89 2.18
N VAL A 187 1.12 5.55 1.54
CA VAL A 187 1.35 6.70 0.68
C VAL A 187 0.51 7.87 1.19
N SER A 188 1.17 8.98 1.49
CA SER A 188 0.52 10.21 1.92
C SER A 188 0.39 11.21 0.77
N LYS A 189 -0.17 12.38 1.04
CA LYS A 189 -0.43 13.39 0.03
C LYS A 189 0.88 13.97 -0.51
N ALA A 190 1.03 13.97 -1.83
CA ALA A 190 2.14 14.66 -2.50
C ALA A 190 2.06 16.17 -2.25
N ALA A 191 3.21 16.79 -2.01
CA ALA A 191 3.33 18.22 -1.75
C ALA A 191 4.53 18.81 -2.46
N MET A 192 4.39 20.06 -2.93
CA MET A 192 5.54 20.82 -3.43
C MET A 192 6.47 21.15 -2.28
N LYS A 193 7.74 20.78 -2.43
CA LYS A 193 8.79 21.06 -1.45
C LYS A 193 10.02 21.67 -2.11
N PRO A 194 10.75 22.58 -1.41
CA PRO A 194 12.04 23.04 -1.88
C PRO A 194 13.07 21.93 -1.69
N VAL A 195 13.72 21.53 -2.78
CA VAL A 195 14.75 20.49 -2.78
C VAL A 195 16.05 21.09 -3.26
N TRP A 196 17.12 20.90 -2.49
CA TRP A 196 18.46 21.41 -2.84
C TRP A 196 19.08 20.58 -3.95
N ASP A 197 19.49 21.23 -5.05
CA ASP A 197 20.08 20.57 -6.22
C ASP A 197 21.61 20.63 -6.28
N GLY A 198 22.24 21.19 -5.23
CA GLY A 198 23.67 21.44 -5.16
C GLY A 198 24.06 22.91 -5.36
N LYS A 199 23.14 23.74 -5.84
CA LYS A 199 23.32 25.18 -6.06
C LYS A 199 22.21 26.03 -5.45
N GLU A 200 20.95 25.61 -5.70
CA GLU A 200 19.77 26.36 -5.32
C GLU A 200 18.63 25.39 -4.97
N PHE A 201 17.59 25.92 -4.34
CA PHE A 201 16.38 25.16 -4.07
C PHE A 201 15.48 25.12 -5.32
N GLN A 202 15.08 23.93 -5.70
CA GLN A 202 14.14 23.67 -6.78
C GLN A 202 12.80 23.24 -6.21
N PRO A 203 11.65 23.73 -6.73
CA PRO A 203 10.35 23.19 -6.37
C PRO A 203 10.18 21.80 -6.98
N ARG A 204 9.96 20.80 -6.12
CA ARG A 204 9.72 19.41 -6.56
C ARG A 204 8.47 18.85 -5.89
N LEU A 205 7.73 18.05 -6.62
CA LEU A 205 6.56 17.36 -6.08
C LEU A 205 7.01 16.08 -5.37
N MET A 206 6.94 16.08 -4.04
CA MET A 206 7.43 15.01 -3.19
C MET A 206 6.28 14.15 -2.68
N LEU A 207 6.41 12.84 -2.86
CA LEU A 207 5.46 11.84 -2.40
C LEU A 207 5.98 11.18 -1.13
N PRO A 208 5.31 11.36 0.01
CA PRO A 208 5.71 10.70 1.26
C PRO A 208 5.37 9.20 1.22
N LEU A 209 6.38 8.38 1.46
CA LEU A 209 6.28 6.92 1.55
C LEU A 209 6.54 6.47 2.99
N SER A 210 5.70 5.56 3.48
CA SER A 210 5.81 4.99 4.82
C SER A 210 5.77 3.46 4.69
N LEU A 211 6.92 2.81 4.84
CA LEU A 211 7.04 1.35 4.78
C LEU A 211 7.02 0.78 6.19
N SER A 212 5.94 0.14 6.58
CA SER A 212 5.90 -0.67 7.81
C SER A 212 6.27 -2.11 7.49
N TYR A 213 7.02 -2.74 8.37
CA TYR A 213 7.50 -4.09 8.15
C TYR A 213 7.62 -4.88 9.45
N ASP A 214 7.60 -6.20 9.29
CA ASP A 214 7.80 -7.17 10.37
C ASP A 214 9.30 -7.33 10.62
N HIS A 215 9.78 -6.78 11.75
CA HIS A 215 11.21 -6.81 12.07
C HIS A 215 11.74 -8.20 12.38
N ARG A 216 10.89 -9.22 12.44
CA ARG A 216 11.32 -10.62 12.51
C ARG A 216 11.78 -11.15 11.15
N ALA A 217 11.23 -10.60 10.06
CA ALA A 217 11.51 -11.04 8.68
C ALA A 217 12.61 -10.21 8.01
N VAL A 218 12.61 -8.88 8.24
CA VAL A 218 13.53 -7.93 7.59
C VAL A 218 14.06 -6.93 8.62
N ASN A 219 15.23 -6.39 8.34
CA ASN A 219 15.88 -5.41 9.21
C ASN A 219 15.79 -3.98 8.65
N GLY A 220 16.27 -3.00 9.45
CA GLY A 220 16.22 -1.59 9.07
C GLY A 220 17.03 -1.25 7.83
N ALA A 221 18.15 -1.91 7.60
CA ALA A 221 18.97 -1.71 6.39
C ALA A 221 18.22 -2.19 5.14
N ASP A 222 17.53 -3.32 5.22
CA ASP A 222 16.68 -3.82 4.13
C ASP A 222 15.53 -2.85 3.84
N ALA A 223 14.89 -2.33 4.88
CA ALA A 223 13.81 -1.35 4.73
C ALA A 223 14.29 -0.06 4.07
N ALA A 224 15.45 0.45 4.48
CA ALA A 224 16.07 1.63 3.87
C ALA A 224 16.42 1.39 2.39
N ARG A 225 16.93 0.20 2.04
CA ARG A 225 17.17 -0.18 0.64
C ARG A 225 15.88 -0.24 -0.15
N PHE A 226 14.82 -0.81 0.41
CA PHE A 226 13.52 -0.92 -0.25
C PHE A 226 12.94 0.46 -0.57
N THR A 227 12.90 1.36 0.39
CA THR A 227 12.39 2.73 0.18
C THR A 227 13.28 3.52 -0.77
N THR A 228 14.59 3.31 -0.74
CA THR A 228 15.52 3.93 -1.69
C THR A 228 15.28 3.45 -3.13
N VAL A 229 15.08 2.15 -3.33
CA VAL A 229 14.71 1.60 -4.64
C VAL A 229 13.39 2.21 -5.14
N LEU A 230 12.37 2.29 -4.29
CA LEU A 230 11.09 2.93 -4.65
C LEU A 230 11.29 4.40 -5.06
N SER A 231 12.04 5.15 -4.28
CA SER A 231 12.34 6.56 -4.55
C SER A 231 13.06 6.73 -5.88
N GLN A 232 14.03 5.88 -6.20
CA GLN A 232 14.76 5.91 -7.47
C GLN A 232 13.85 5.55 -8.66
N LEU A 233 13.03 4.52 -8.55
CA LEU A 233 12.11 4.10 -9.62
C LEU A 233 11.02 5.14 -9.89
N LEU A 234 10.48 5.76 -8.87
CA LEU A 234 9.47 6.81 -9.00
C LEU A 234 10.06 8.14 -9.45
N GLY A 235 11.35 8.37 -9.17
CA GLY A 235 12.11 9.56 -9.60
C GLY A 235 12.49 9.51 -11.09
N ASP A 236 12.65 8.34 -11.65
CA ASP A 236 12.87 8.12 -13.08
C ASP A 236 12.14 6.86 -13.55
N ILE A 237 10.91 7.04 -14.01
CA ILE A 237 10.02 5.95 -14.40
C ILE A 237 10.52 5.14 -15.61
N ARG A 238 11.48 5.63 -16.36
CA ARG A 238 12.13 4.84 -17.44
C ARG A 238 12.81 3.62 -16.88
N SER A 239 13.26 3.67 -15.62
CA SER A 239 13.84 2.52 -14.90
C SER A 239 12.85 1.37 -14.69
N LEU A 240 11.53 1.63 -14.77
CA LEU A 240 10.51 0.58 -14.72
C LEU A 240 10.48 -0.31 -15.97
N LEU A 241 11.20 0.09 -17.04
CA LEU A 241 11.32 -0.68 -18.28
C LEU A 241 12.49 -1.67 -18.28
N LEU A 242 13.40 -1.56 -17.31
CA LEU A 242 14.58 -2.40 -17.20
C LEU A 242 14.32 -3.63 -16.32
#